data_36c66fff13d8163e33527a5e3c4a1943
#
_entry.id   36c66fff13d8163e33527a5e3c4a1943
#
_cell.length_a   1.000
_cell.length_b   1.000
_cell.length_c   1.000
_cell.angle_alpha   90.00
_cell.angle_beta   90.00
_cell.angle_gamma   90.00
#
_symmetry.space_group_name_H-M   'P 1'
#
loop_
_entity.id
_entity.type
_entity.pdbx_description
1 polymer ?
#
loop_
_entity_poly.entity_id
_entity_poly.type
_entity_poly.pdbx_seq_one_letter_code
_entity_poly.pdbx_strand_id
1 'polypeptide(L)'
;LTQLNLGLEDGHALNVTFYRGRFMLVDFGALKDGITKPIILIEMLNTHVLPLILIMKNQIDKAYLFIKNADICYSPLDIIGYINKEELKALLKLYEMAVLCNTKEDIICLLGNIREYIDNFDVVTQKTRWDGYQDDEWEKSDDKTLWSSKMVNVIAALEKLRPKTVIDL
;
A
#
# COMPACT_ATOMS: atom_id res chain seq x y z
N LEU A 1 -1.94 -3.43 17.98
CA LEU A 1 -1.36 -4.68 18.51
C LEU A 1 -0.53 -4.39 19.77
N THR A 2 0.44 -3.48 19.71
CA THR A 2 1.29 -3.13 20.86
C THR A 2 0.50 -2.70 22.11
N GLN A 3 -0.63 -1.97 21.96
CA GLN A 3 -1.52 -1.59 23.05
C GLN A 3 -2.18 -2.82 23.73
N LEU A 4 -2.41 -3.90 22.98
CA LEU A 4 -3.00 -5.15 23.44
C LEU A 4 -1.98 -6.16 23.96
N ASN A 5 -0.70 -5.79 24.02
CA ASN A 5 0.42 -6.70 24.33
C ASN A 5 0.55 -7.87 23.33
N LEU A 6 0.17 -7.64 22.09
CA LEU A 6 0.27 -8.62 21.00
C LEU A 6 1.40 -8.25 20.06
N GLY A 7 2.19 -9.23 19.65
CA GLY A 7 3.19 -9.16 18.60
C GLY A 7 2.75 -9.93 17.35
N LEU A 8 3.45 -9.69 16.24
CA LEU A 8 3.31 -10.49 15.03
C LEU A 8 4.34 -11.63 15.05
N GLU A 9 3.92 -12.81 14.56
CA GLU A 9 4.81 -13.94 14.23
C GLU A 9 5.07 -14.06 12.74
N ASP A 10 4.21 -13.44 11.92
CA ASP A 10 4.29 -13.43 10.47
C ASP A 10 3.93 -12.03 9.98
N GLY A 11 4.89 -11.34 9.40
CA GLY A 11 4.81 -9.93 9.00
C GLY A 11 4.55 -9.69 7.52
N HIS A 12 4.30 -10.73 6.71
CA HIS A 12 4.17 -10.54 5.28
C HIS A 12 2.84 -9.89 4.84
N ALA A 13 2.87 -9.22 3.70
CA ALA A 13 1.77 -8.40 3.21
C ALA A 13 0.47 -9.17 2.91
N LEU A 14 0.54 -10.49 2.66
CA LEU A 14 -0.64 -11.32 2.37
C LEU A 14 -1.55 -11.51 3.60
N ASN A 15 -1.03 -11.22 4.82
CA ASN A 15 -1.81 -11.25 6.05
C ASN A 15 -2.65 -9.98 6.28
N VAL A 16 -2.56 -8.99 5.38
CA VAL A 16 -3.28 -7.73 5.48
C VAL A 16 -4.19 -7.55 4.28
N THR A 17 -5.44 -7.21 4.52
CA THR A 17 -6.39 -6.84 3.47
C THR A 17 -6.97 -5.44 3.73
N PHE A 18 -7.60 -4.87 2.70
CA PHE A 18 -8.31 -3.61 2.79
C PHE A 18 -9.81 -3.85 2.67
N TYR A 19 -10.56 -3.49 3.71
CA TYR A 19 -12.01 -3.68 3.75
C TYR A 19 -12.70 -2.47 4.37
N ARG A 20 -13.70 -1.92 3.69
CA ARG A 20 -14.49 -0.76 4.15
C ARG A 20 -13.63 0.44 4.58
N GLY A 21 -12.61 0.78 3.81
CA GLY A 21 -11.75 1.91 4.08
C GLY A 21 -10.70 1.70 5.19
N ARG A 22 -10.48 0.45 5.62
CA ARG A 22 -9.54 0.12 6.71
C ARG A 22 -8.67 -1.08 6.34
N PHE A 23 -7.43 -1.04 6.77
CA PHE A 23 -6.56 -2.21 6.75
C PHE A 23 -6.96 -3.17 7.88
N MET A 24 -7.05 -4.45 7.55
CA MET A 24 -7.42 -5.51 8.46
C MET A 24 -6.41 -6.64 8.37
N LEU A 25 -5.95 -7.12 9.53
CA LEU A 25 -5.20 -8.37 9.61
C LEU A 25 -6.20 -9.53 9.43
N VAL A 26 -5.93 -10.43 8.50
CA VAL A 26 -6.82 -11.56 8.17
C VAL A 26 -6.34 -12.89 8.72
N ASP A 27 -5.06 -13.02 9.05
CA ASP A 27 -4.52 -14.20 9.72
C ASP A 27 -4.29 -13.94 11.21
N PHE A 28 -5.21 -14.42 12.05
CA PHE A 28 -5.08 -14.35 13.50
C PHE A 28 -4.01 -15.32 14.04
N GLY A 29 -3.63 -16.35 13.29
CA GLY A 29 -2.54 -17.24 13.61
C GLY A 29 -1.18 -16.55 13.59
N ALA A 30 -1.08 -15.43 12.87
CA ALA A 30 0.10 -14.57 12.87
C ALA A 30 0.26 -13.71 14.15
N LEU A 31 -0.64 -13.80 15.12
CA LEU A 31 -0.57 -13.06 16.39
C LEU A 31 -0.08 -13.95 17.52
N LYS A 32 0.68 -13.34 18.43
CA LYS A 32 1.11 -13.96 19.68
C LYS A 32 1.21 -12.97 20.82
N ASP A 33 1.28 -13.47 22.03
CA ASP A 33 1.60 -12.66 23.19
C ASP A 33 3.04 -12.10 23.13
N GLY A 34 3.16 -10.83 23.51
CA GLY A 34 4.45 -10.19 23.68
C GLY A 34 4.83 -9.23 22.53
N ILE A 35 6.13 -9.17 22.22
CA ILE A 35 6.70 -8.20 21.29
C ILE A 35 7.02 -8.89 19.95
N THR A 36 6.76 -8.19 18.85
CA THR A 36 7.19 -8.62 17.50
C THR A 36 8.72 -8.74 17.45
N LYS A 37 9.23 -9.88 17.00
CA LYS A 37 10.67 -10.10 16.89
C LYS A 37 11.29 -9.27 15.78
N PRO A 38 12.57 -8.88 15.88
CA PRO A 38 13.31 -8.15 14.84
C PRO A 38 13.18 -8.77 13.44
N ILE A 39 13.26 -10.09 13.33
CA ILE A 39 13.15 -10.78 12.04
C ILE A 39 11.81 -10.54 11.35
N ILE A 40 10.73 -10.46 12.11
CA ILE A 40 9.37 -10.18 11.59
C ILE A 40 9.25 -8.70 11.17
N LEU A 41 9.92 -7.79 11.88
CA LEU A 41 9.99 -6.38 11.48
C LEU A 41 10.75 -6.20 10.16
N ILE A 42 11.82 -6.96 9.96
CA ILE A 42 12.55 -7.01 8.68
C ILE A 42 11.66 -7.57 7.58
N GLU A 43 10.93 -8.65 7.84
CA GLU A 43 9.95 -9.21 6.90
C GLU A 43 8.88 -8.19 6.50
N MET A 44 8.35 -7.42 7.46
CA MET A 44 7.44 -6.30 7.17
C MET A 44 8.09 -5.25 6.25
N LEU A 45 9.33 -4.87 6.49
CA LEU A 45 10.05 -3.95 5.60
C LEU A 45 10.15 -4.52 4.20
N ASN A 46 10.51 -5.79 4.06
CA ASN A 46 10.68 -6.47 2.78
C ASN A 46 9.37 -6.60 1.99
N THR A 47 8.29 -6.95 2.66
CA THR A 47 7.02 -7.31 2.00
C THR A 47 6.03 -6.15 1.88
N HIS A 48 6.20 -5.06 2.63
CA HIS A 48 5.34 -3.88 2.57
C HIS A 48 6.11 -2.65 2.05
N VAL A 49 7.24 -2.32 2.68
CA VAL A 49 7.93 -1.05 2.38
C VAL A 49 8.64 -1.11 1.03
N LEU A 50 9.37 -2.18 0.71
CA LEU A 50 10.05 -2.29 -0.59
C LEU A 50 9.09 -2.27 -1.78
N PRO A 51 7.98 -3.04 -1.80
CA PRO A 51 6.99 -2.93 -2.88
C PRO A 51 6.37 -1.53 -2.97
N LEU A 52 6.08 -0.89 -1.84
CA LEU A 52 5.53 0.47 -1.82
C LEU A 52 6.50 1.47 -2.47
N ILE A 53 7.79 1.41 -2.13
CA ILE A 53 8.83 2.24 -2.77
C ILE A 53 8.83 2.01 -4.29
N LEU A 54 8.78 0.77 -4.74
CA LEU A 54 8.74 0.45 -6.17
C LEU A 54 7.49 1.02 -6.85
N ILE A 55 6.33 0.97 -6.20
CA ILE A 55 5.10 1.61 -6.70
C ILE A 55 5.31 3.12 -6.83
N MET A 56 5.84 3.78 -5.80
CA MET A 56 6.11 5.22 -5.80
C MET A 56 7.13 5.64 -6.87
N LYS A 57 8.06 4.74 -7.24
CA LYS A 57 9.02 4.91 -8.36
C LYS A 57 8.47 4.42 -9.71
N ASN A 58 7.16 4.14 -9.79
CA ASN A 58 6.48 3.66 -10.99
C ASN A 58 7.02 2.32 -11.55
N GLN A 59 7.48 1.46 -10.66
CA GLN A 59 7.96 0.10 -10.97
C GLN A 59 6.90 -0.94 -10.60
N ILE A 60 5.68 -0.80 -11.13
CA ILE A 60 4.50 -1.57 -10.73
C ILE A 60 4.70 -3.07 -10.93
N ASP A 61 5.22 -3.49 -12.09
CA ASP A 61 5.43 -4.91 -12.40
C ASP A 61 6.41 -5.55 -11.42
N LYS A 62 7.46 -4.81 -11.04
CA LYS A 62 8.44 -5.29 -10.07
C LYS A 62 7.86 -5.35 -8.66
N ALA A 63 7.11 -4.33 -8.26
CA ALA A 63 6.39 -4.34 -6.99
C ALA A 63 5.43 -5.54 -6.88
N TYR A 64 4.71 -5.84 -7.96
CA TYR A 64 3.83 -7.01 -8.03
C TYR A 64 4.59 -8.32 -7.83
N LEU A 65 5.79 -8.47 -8.43
CA LEU A 65 6.62 -9.64 -8.23
C LEU A 65 7.06 -9.80 -6.76
N PHE A 66 7.39 -8.70 -6.08
CA PHE A 66 7.75 -8.72 -4.66
C PHE A 66 6.58 -9.18 -3.78
N ILE A 67 5.37 -8.71 -4.06
CA ILE A 67 4.17 -9.10 -3.32
C ILE A 67 3.80 -10.56 -3.61
N LYS A 68 3.83 -10.96 -4.90
CA LYS A 68 3.46 -12.31 -5.32
C LYS A 68 4.39 -13.38 -4.77
N ASN A 69 5.66 -13.07 -4.64
CA ASN A 69 6.69 -14.00 -4.17
C ASN A 69 7.18 -13.58 -2.77
N ALA A 70 6.26 -13.34 -1.85
CA ALA A 70 6.56 -12.88 -0.49
C ALA A 70 7.41 -13.88 0.33
N ASP A 71 7.48 -15.15 -0.11
CA ASP A 71 8.37 -16.19 0.40
C ASP A 71 9.84 -16.02 -0.02
N ILE A 72 10.10 -15.18 -1.04
CA ILE A 72 11.46 -14.82 -1.43
C ILE A 72 11.95 -13.68 -0.53
N CYS A 73 13.10 -13.89 0.10
CA CYS A 73 13.74 -12.86 0.94
C CYS A 73 14.32 -11.73 0.09
N TYR A 74 13.49 -10.77 -0.31
CA TYR A 74 13.96 -9.52 -0.91
C TYR A 74 14.68 -8.65 0.10
N SER A 75 15.55 -7.78 -0.39
CA SER A 75 16.39 -6.90 0.43
C SER A 75 16.48 -5.50 -0.20
N PRO A 76 16.98 -4.48 0.50
CA PRO A 76 17.23 -3.16 -0.09
C PRO A 76 18.12 -3.19 -1.35
N LEU A 77 18.98 -4.21 -1.50
CA LEU A 77 19.85 -4.36 -2.66
C LEU A 77 19.06 -4.66 -3.95
N ASP A 78 17.89 -5.30 -3.83
CA ASP A 78 17.06 -5.65 -4.98
C ASP A 78 16.36 -4.43 -5.60
N ILE A 79 16.33 -3.30 -4.88
CA ILE A 79 15.73 -2.04 -5.33
C ILE A 79 16.75 -0.90 -5.51
N ILE A 80 18.05 -1.15 -5.31
CA ILE A 80 19.11 -0.13 -5.35
C ILE A 80 19.15 0.67 -6.66
N GLY A 81 18.75 0.06 -7.78
CA GLY A 81 18.69 0.72 -9.09
C GLY A 81 17.52 1.70 -9.27
N TYR A 82 16.59 1.77 -8.31
CA TYR A 82 15.36 2.57 -8.40
C TYR A 82 15.32 3.72 -7.40
N ILE A 83 16.24 3.74 -6.44
CA ILE A 83 16.32 4.74 -5.37
C ILE A 83 17.66 5.46 -5.42
N ASN A 84 17.68 6.72 -4.96
CA ASN A 84 18.91 7.47 -4.87
C ASN A 84 19.70 7.12 -3.59
N LYS A 85 20.90 7.67 -3.48
CA LYS A 85 21.82 7.37 -2.37
C LYS A 85 21.25 7.76 -0.99
N GLU A 86 20.55 8.90 -0.91
CA GLU A 86 19.99 9.36 0.35
C GLU A 86 18.77 8.53 0.76
N GLU A 87 17.92 8.17 -0.21
CA GLU A 87 16.80 7.25 0.00
C GLU A 87 17.29 5.87 0.47
N LEU A 88 18.34 5.34 -0.15
CA LEU A 88 18.95 4.08 0.26
C LEU A 88 19.50 4.17 1.68
N LYS A 89 20.22 5.24 2.02
CA LYS A 89 20.79 5.45 3.36
C LYS A 89 19.68 5.50 4.43
N ALA A 90 18.60 6.21 4.15
CA ALA A 90 17.46 6.29 5.05
C ALA A 90 16.75 4.93 5.20
N LEU A 91 16.59 4.19 4.09
CA LEU A 91 16.05 2.83 4.10
C LEU A 91 16.90 1.89 4.96
N LEU A 92 18.22 1.87 4.77
CA LEU A 92 19.13 1.02 5.55
C LEU A 92 19.06 1.34 7.04
N LYS A 93 18.87 2.62 7.41
CA LYS A 93 18.64 3.00 8.81
C LYS A 93 17.38 2.36 9.40
N LEU A 94 16.30 2.21 8.63
CA LEU A 94 15.10 1.50 9.10
C LEU A 94 15.39 0.04 9.39
N TYR A 95 16.22 -0.62 8.56
CA TYR A 95 16.64 -2.01 8.82
C TYR A 95 17.51 -2.12 10.07
N GLU A 96 18.44 -1.20 10.27
CA GLU A 96 19.26 -1.14 11.51
C GLU A 96 18.35 -0.98 12.74
N MET A 97 17.38 -0.08 12.69
CA MET A 97 16.40 0.09 13.76
C MET A 97 15.59 -1.18 13.99
N ALA A 98 15.11 -1.85 12.93
CA ALA A 98 14.35 -3.09 13.05
C ALA A 98 15.14 -4.20 13.73
N VAL A 99 16.43 -4.34 13.41
CA VAL A 99 17.34 -5.31 14.06
C VAL A 99 17.51 -5.03 15.56
N LEU A 100 17.54 -3.76 15.95
CA LEU A 100 17.77 -3.34 17.33
C LEU A 100 16.47 -3.25 18.17
N CYS A 101 15.30 -3.40 17.58
CA CYS A 101 14.02 -3.35 18.31
C CYS A 101 13.90 -4.48 19.33
N ASN A 102 13.78 -4.11 20.61
CA ASN A 102 13.62 -5.05 21.71
C ASN A 102 12.48 -4.66 22.67
N THR A 103 11.92 -3.47 22.50
CA THR A 103 10.82 -2.94 23.32
C THR A 103 9.63 -2.49 22.45
N LYS A 104 8.50 -2.24 23.07
CA LYS A 104 7.32 -1.67 22.38
C LYS A 104 7.61 -0.26 21.88
N GLU A 105 8.35 0.50 22.66
CA GLU A 105 8.75 1.88 22.36
C GLU A 105 9.64 1.92 21.11
N ASP A 106 10.56 0.95 20.97
CA ASP A 106 11.39 0.80 19.78
C ASP A 106 10.55 0.53 18.54
N ILE A 107 9.55 -0.35 18.64
CA ILE A 107 8.63 -0.66 17.53
C ILE A 107 7.82 0.58 17.14
N ILE A 108 7.27 1.32 18.11
CA ILE A 108 6.52 2.54 17.85
C ILE A 108 7.42 3.58 17.16
N CYS A 109 8.66 3.72 17.62
CA CYS A 109 9.66 4.59 17.03
C CYS A 109 9.96 4.17 15.58
N LEU A 110 10.20 2.88 15.32
CA LEU A 110 10.43 2.34 13.99
C LEU A 110 9.25 2.64 13.05
N LEU A 111 8.02 2.39 13.48
CA LEU A 111 6.81 2.67 12.68
C LEU A 111 6.66 4.16 12.37
N GLY A 112 7.00 5.04 13.32
CA GLY A 112 7.04 6.49 13.09
C GLY A 112 8.07 6.87 12.03
N ASN A 113 9.27 6.30 12.07
CA ASN A 113 10.32 6.54 11.08
C ASN A 113 9.97 5.97 9.69
N ILE A 114 9.30 4.80 9.63
CA ILE A 114 8.81 4.25 8.36
C ILE A 114 7.80 5.20 7.73
N ARG A 115 6.85 5.72 8.52
CA ARG A 115 5.88 6.68 8.04
C ARG A 115 6.54 7.95 7.52
N GLU A 116 7.43 8.55 8.30
CA GLU A 116 8.18 9.73 7.88
C GLU A 116 8.99 9.47 6.60
N TYR A 117 9.63 8.32 6.48
CA TYR A 117 10.36 7.93 5.29
C TYR A 117 9.46 7.87 4.05
N ILE A 118 8.26 7.28 4.18
CA ILE A 118 7.29 7.17 3.09
C ILE A 118 6.71 8.54 2.74
N ASP A 119 6.34 9.34 3.73
CA ASP A 119 5.75 10.67 3.53
C ASP A 119 6.72 11.66 2.83
N ASN A 120 8.04 11.44 2.99
CA ASN A 120 9.08 12.24 2.34
C ASN A 120 9.51 11.71 0.95
N PHE A 121 8.87 10.64 0.46
CA PHE A 121 9.21 10.07 -0.83
C PHE A 121 8.54 10.85 -1.97
N ASP A 122 9.33 11.23 -2.98
CA ASP A 122 8.78 11.82 -4.20
C ASP A 122 8.03 10.77 -5.01
N VAL A 123 6.71 10.90 -5.06
CA VAL A 123 5.86 10.00 -5.87
C VAL A 123 5.98 10.38 -7.33
N VAL A 124 6.48 9.46 -8.15
CA VAL A 124 6.49 9.60 -9.60
C VAL A 124 5.10 9.29 -10.14
N THR A 125 4.29 10.32 -10.32
CA THR A 125 2.98 10.17 -10.97
C THR A 125 3.16 10.08 -12.48
N GLN A 126 2.89 8.92 -13.08
CA GLN A 126 2.66 8.86 -14.53
C GLN A 126 1.20 9.22 -14.81
N LYS A 127 0.99 10.12 -15.76
CA LYS A 127 -0.34 10.30 -16.33
C LYS A 127 -0.77 8.99 -16.98
N THR A 128 -1.78 8.36 -16.43
CA THR A 128 -2.44 7.21 -17.04
C THR A 128 -3.50 7.70 -18.02
N ARG A 129 -4.03 6.82 -18.87
CA ARG A 129 -5.18 7.18 -19.72
C ARG A 129 -6.44 7.54 -18.91
N TRP A 130 -6.42 7.30 -17.59
CA TRP A 130 -7.50 7.61 -16.66
C TRP A 130 -7.29 8.95 -15.95
N ASP A 131 -6.07 9.54 -16.06
CA ASP A 131 -5.81 10.87 -15.54
C ASP A 131 -6.57 11.88 -16.41
N GLY A 132 -7.38 12.70 -15.77
CA GLY A 132 -8.29 13.60 -16.47
C GLY A 132 -9.62 12.98 -16.91
N TYR A 133 -9.83 11.67 -16.67
CA TYR A 133 -11.11 11.04 -16.98
C TYR A 133 -12.30 11.71 -16.27
N GLN A 134 -12.04 12.23 -15.05
CA GLN A 134 -13.04 13.01 -14.29
C GLN A 134 -13.02 14.51 -14.62
N ASP A 135 -12.04 14.97 -15.40
CA ASP A 135 -11.90 16.38 -15.79
C ASP A 135 -12.60 16.69 -17.11
N ASP A 136 -13.10 15.67 -17.81
CA ASP A 136 -13.85 15.84 -19.04
C ASP A 136 -15.13 16.64 -18.76
N GLU A 137 -15.22 17.84 -19.33
CA GLU A 137 -16.35 18.77 -19.10
C GLU A 137 -17.70 18.16 -19.44
N TRP A 138 -17.74 17.22 -20.38
CA TRP A 138 -18.97 16.56 -20.81
C TRP A 138 -19.56 15.64 -19.72
N GLU A 139 -18.74 15.10 -18.80
CA GLU A 139 -19.23 14.30 -17.66
C GLU A 139 -19.92 15.15 -16.60
N LYS A 140 -19.56 16.44 -16.55
CA LYS A 140 -20.12 17.43 -15.61
C LYS A 140 -21.28 18.22 -16.24
N SER A 141 -21.58 17.97 -17.51
CA SER A 141 -22.62 18.71 -18.25
C SER A 141 -23.99 18.12 -18.03
N ASP A 142 -24.98 18.98 -17.77
CA ASP A 142 -26.39 18.61 -17.78
C ASP A 142 -26.89 18.37 -19.21
N ASP A 143 -26.12 18.76 -20.23
CA ASP A 143 -26.45 18.53 -21.64
C ASP A 143 -26.16 17.09 -22.04
N LYS A 144 -27.21 16.27 -22.08
CA LYS A 144 -27.16 14.86 -22.44
C LYS A 144 -26.63 14.58 -23.85
N THR A 145 -26.57 15.57 -24.72
CA THR A 145 -26.01 15.40 -26.08
C THR A 145 -24.49 15.25 -26.06
N LEU A 146 -23.86 15.69 -24.99
CA LEU A 146 -22.42 15.58 -24.77
C LEU A 146 -22.05 14.25 -24.09
N TRP A 147 -22.99 13.45 -23.65
CA TRP A 147 -22.74 12.22 -22.94
C TRP A 147 -22.23 11.11 -23.85
N SER A 148 -21.31 10.31 -23.37
CA SER A 148 -20.86 9.10 -24.07
C SER A 148 -22.01 8.08 -24.17
N SER A 149 -21.94 7.18 -25.16
CA SER A 149 -22.90 6.08 -25.31
C SER A 149 -22.95 5.21 -24.04
N LYS A 150 -21.82 5.08 -23.34
CA LYS A 150 -21.74 4.36 -22.05
C LYS A 150 -22.60 5.05 -20.99
N MET A 151 -22.46 6.37 -20.81
CA MET A 151 -23.26 7.14 -19.84
C MET A 151 -24.75 7.06 -20.13
N VAL A 152 -25.14 7.27 -21.39
CA VAL A 152 -26.56 7.17 -21.80
C VAL A 152 -27.14 5.81 -21.44
N ASN A 153 -26.39 4.71 -21.75
CA ASN A 153 -26.84 3.36 -21.44
C ASN A 153 -26.91 3.08 -19.94
N VAL A 154 -25.93 3.55 -19.15
CA VAL A 154 -25.93 3.40 -17.69
C VAL A 154 -27.11 4.13 -17.07
N ILE A 155 -27.34 5.39 -17.44
CA ILE A 155 -28.47 6.17 -16.92
C ILE A 155 -29.81 5.53 -17.30
N ALA A 156 -29.98 5.09 -18.55
CA ALA A 156 -31.18 4.37 -18.97
C ALA A 156 -31.44 3.09 -18.16
N ALA A 157 -30.35 2.34 -17.86
CA ALA A 157 -30.43 1.16 -16.99
C ALA A 157 -30.83 1.52 -15.56
N LEU A 158 -30.26 2.57 -14.98
CA LEU A 158 -30.58 3.05 -13.63
C LEU A 158 -32.05 3.54 -13.53
N GLU A 159 -32.51 4.30 -14.52
CA GLU A 159 -33.92 4.76 -14.61
C GLU A 159 -34.89 3.58 -14.66
N LYS A 160 -34.54 2.52 -15.40
CA LYS A 160 -35.37 1.32 -15.54
C LYS A 160 -35.36 0.46 -14.27
N LEU A 161 -34.19 0.25 -13.67
CA LEU A 161 -34.03 -0.67 -12.53
C LEU A 161 -34.36 0.00 -11.19
N ARG A 162 -34.26 1.33 -11.09
CA ARG A 162 -34.47 2.12 -9.87
C ARG A 162 -33.79 1.50 -8.63
N PRO A 163 -32.49 1.16 -8.69
CA PRO A 163 -31.81 0.51 -7.58
C PRO A 163 -31.76 1.46 -6.38
N LYS A 164 -31.82 0.89 -5.16
CA LYS A 164 -31.67 1.67 -3.92
C LYS A 164 -30.24 2.16 -3.69
N THR A 165 -29.26 1.45 -4.25
CA THR A 165 -27.84 1.77 -4.10
C THR A 165 -27.12 1.37 -5.40
N VAL A 166 -26.19 2.21 -5.84
CA VAL A 166 -25.30 1.95 -6.98
C VAL A 166 -23.87 1.92 -6.45
N ILE A 167 -23.10 0.91 -6.83
CA ILE A 167 -21.69 0.79 -6.52
C ILE A 167 -20.95 0.71 -7.86
N ASP A 168 -20.03 1.64 -8.08
CA ASP A 168 -19.06 1.59 -9.16
C ASP A 168 -17.81 0.87 -8.64
N LEU A 169 -17.39 -0.20 -9.34
CA LEU A 169 -16.27 -1.06 -8.96
C LEU A 169 -15.10 -0.86 -9.93
#